data_11c60f83f1590749c50e4241873e98da
#
_entry.id   11c60f83f1590749c50e4241873e98da
#
_cell.length_a   1.000
_cell.length_b   1.000
_cell.length_c   1.000
_cell.angle_alpha   90.00
_cell.angle_beta   90.00
_cell.angle_gamma   90.00
#
_symmetry.space_group_name_H-M   'P 1'
#
loop_
_entity.id
_entity.type
_entity.pdbx_description
1 polymer ?
#
loop_
_entity_poly.entity_id
_entity_poly.type
_entity_poly.pdbx_seq_one_letter_code
_entity_poly.pdbx_strand_id
1 'polypeptide(L)'
;MERAIDELRALLEALVPPPGLSGHEAAGIAGSMTGALQPGADQVWTDSLGNVIARFGRADAPRRTAVLAHMDTVGFLVKTVEAGGILRAVPVGGVNARALPGAAVRVFTAQGAIPGVIGVRSQHLAVPGDAAASPDDLYIQVDPAATPRIEITAPALYAPQ
;
A
#
# COMPACT_ATOMS: atom_id res chain seq x y z
N MET A 1 17.83 20.50 -15.46
CA MET A 1 17.68 19.04 -15.43
C MET A 1 17.82 18.53 -13.99
N GLU A 2 18.89 18.84 -13.26
CA GLU A 2 19.09 18.44 -11.86
C GLU A 2 17.92 18.82 -10.94
N ARG A 3 17.50 20.09 -10.97
CA ARG A 3 16.36 20.57 -10.16
C ARG A 3 15.07 19.76 -10.38
N ALA A 4 14.77 19.37 -11.63
CA ALA A 4 13.58 18.56 -11.91
C ALA A 4 13.70 17.13 -11.36
N ILE A 5 14.93 16.59 -11.32
CA ILE A 5 15.20 15.28 -10.71
C ILE A 5 15.02 15.34 -9.19
N ASP A 6 15.51 16.42 -8.56
CA ASP A 6 15.36 16.60 -7.12
C ASP A 6 13.89 16.83 -6.72
N GLU A 7 13.13 17.58 -7.51
CA GLU A 7 11.68 17.74 -7.32
C GLU A 7 10.94 16.42 -7.46
N LEU A 8 11.27 15.59 -8.46
CA LEU A 8 10.68 14.27 -8.65
C LEU A 8 11.04 13.32 -7.51
N ARG A 9 12.29 13.34 -7.05
CA ARG A 9 12.72 12.54 -5.91
C ARG A 9 11.94 12.89 -4.65
N ALA A 10 11.82 14.19 -4.35
CA ALA A 10 11.06 14.66 -3.20
C ALA A 10 9.59 14.23 -3.26
N LEU A 11 8.96 14.25 -4.45
CA LEU A 11 7.61 13.74 -4.64
C LEU A 11 7.52 12.25 -4.39
N LEU A 12 8.45 11.45 -4.90
CA LEU A 12 8.47 9.99 -4.67
C LEU A 12 8.68 9.68 -3.18
N GLU A 13 9.58 10.38 -2.51
CA GLU A 13 9.81 10.23 -1.06
C GLU A 13 8.56 10.57 -0.23
N ALA A 14 7.71 11.47 -0.70
CA ALA A 14 6.46 11.83 -0.04
C ALA A 14 5.30 10.87 -0.36
N LEU A 15 5.25 10.30 -1.57
CA LEU A 15 4.10 9.54 -2.06
C LEU A 15 4.25 8.02 -1.90
N VAL A 16 5.48 7.48 -1.87
CA VAL A 16 5.71 6.03 -1.74
C VAL A 16 5.47 5.50 -0.31
N PRO A 17 5.84 6.20 0.78
CA PRO A 17 5.69 5.66 2.13
C PRO A 17 4.25 5.50 2.64
N PRO A 18 3.27 6.35 2.30
CA PRO A 18 1.90 6.19 2.78
C PRO A 18 1.24 4.91 2.27
N PRO A 19 0.34 4.28 3.05
CA PRO A 19 -0.43 3.14 2.56
C PRO A 19 -1.36 3.58 1.43
N GLY A 20 -1.40 2.77 0.37
CA GLY A 20 -2.19 3.06 -0.83
C GLY A 20 -2.86 1.80 -1.40
N LEU A 21 -3.23 0.83 -0.55
CA LEU A 21 -3.87 -0.40 -1.02
C LEU A 21 -5.22 -0.11 -1.68
N SER A 22 -5.50 -0.76 -2.80
CA SER A 22 -6.77 -0.62 -3.56
C SER A 22 -7.99 -0.71 -2.64
N GLY A 23 -8.85 0.30 -2.69
CA GLY A 23 -10.04 0.44 -1.85
C GLY A 23 -9.77 0.98 -0.44
N HIS A 24 -8.53 1.31 -0.10
CA HIS A 24 -8.11 1.83 1.21
C HIS A 24 -7.22 3.08 1.10
N GLU A 25 -7.26 3.78 -0.02
CA GLU A 25 -6.40 4.91 -0.35
C GLU A 25 -6.57 6.08 0.64
N ALA A 26 -7.78 6.21 1.20
CA ALA A 26 -8.10 7.23 2.21
C ALA A 26 -7.26 7.09 3.49
N ALA A 27 -6.72 5.89 3.77
CA ALA A 27 -5.89 5.65 4.95
C ALA A 27 -4.50 6.29 4.87
N GLY A 28 -4.06 6.74 3.69
CA GLY A 28 -2.74 7.35 3.55
C GLY A 28 -2.52 8.10 2.25
N ILE A 29 -2.41 7.41 1.12
CA ILE A 29 -1.97 8.02 -0.15
C ILE A 29 -2.86 9.18 -0.61
N ALA A 30 -4.18 9.12 -0.41
CA ALA A 30 -5.07 10.20 -0.82
C ALA A 30 -4.75 11.54 -0.13
N GLY A 31 -4.40 11.50 1.17
CA GLY A 31 -3.96 12.67 1.90
C GLY A 31 -2.63 13.23 1.37
N SER A 32 -1.67 12.36 1.07
CA SER A 32 -0.39 12.76 0.49
C SER A 32 -0.53 13.35 -0.91
N MET A 33 -1.40 12.76 -1.76
CA MET A 33 -1.72 13.30 -3.08
C MET A 33 -2.38 14.68 -2.98
N THR A 34 -3.34 14.84 -2.06
CA THR A 34 -3.96 16.13 -1.78
C THR A 34 -2.91 17.19 -1.42
N GLY A 35 -2.01 16.85 -0.49
CA GLY A 35 -0.92 17.74 -0.09
C GLY A 35 0.05 18.11 -1.23
N ALA A 36 0.39 17.14 -2.08
CA ALA A 36 1.27 17.35 -3.22
C ALA A 36 0.63 18.22 -4.32
N LEU A 37 -0.68 18.15 -4.52
CA LEU A 37 -1.40 18.91 -5.55
C LEU A 37 -1.81 20.32 -5.08
N GLN A 38 -2.02 20.50 -3.78
CA GLN A 38 -2.49 21.76 -3.20
C GLN A 38 -1.69 23.00 -3.59
N PRO A 39 -0.32 23.00 -3.62
CA PRO A 39 0.46 24.22 -3.85
C PRO A 39 0.27 24.87 -5.20
N GLY A 40 -0.21 24.15 -6.21
CA GLY A 40 -0.35 24.68 -7.56
C GLY A 40 -1.78 24.73 -8.06
N ALA A 41 -2.72 24.15 -7.34
CA ALA A 41 -4.11 24.01 -7.77
C ALA A 41 -5.00 25.17 -7.29
N ASP A 42 -5.96 25.56 -8.14
CA ASP A 42 -7.03 26.49 -7.74
C ASP A 42 -8.07 25.83 -6.84
N GLN A 43 -8.20 24.51 -6.96
CA GLN A 43 -9.09 23.71 -6.12
C GLN A 43 -8.58 22.26 -6.06
N VAL A 44 -8.62 21.66 -4.85
CA VAL A 44 -8.38 20.23 -4.63
C VAL A 44 -9.54 19.69 -3.82
N TRP A 45 -10.08 18.52 -4.22
CA TRP A 45 -11.17 17.87 -3.49
C TRP A 45 -11.10 16.35 -3.71
N THR A 46 -11.82 15.63 -2.86
CA THR A 46 -12.03 14.18 -3.04
C THR A 46 -13.50 13.95 -3.38
N ASP A 47 -13.76 13.12 -4.37
CA ASP A 47 -15.13 12.75 -4.73
C ASP A 47 -15.66 11.59 -3.87
N SER A 48 -16.91 11.19 -4.12
CA SER A 48 -17.56 10.08 -3.39
C SER A 48 -16.95 8.70 -3.63
N LEU A 49 -16.12 8.56 -4.65
CA LEU A 49 -15.40 7.31 -4.97
C LEU A 49 -13.98 7.29 -4.39
N GLY A 50 -13.55 8.40 -3.74
CA GLY A 50 -12.21 8.52 -3.19
C GLY A 50 -11.17 9.09 -4.16
N ASN A 51 -11.54 9.47 -5.38
CA ASN A 51 -10.61 10.10 -6.30
C ASN A 51 -10.16 11.47 -5.79
N VAL A 52 -8.86 11.71 -5.75
CA VAL A 52 -8.30 13.04 -5.49
C VAL A 52 -8.27 13.81 -6.79
N ILE A 53 -8.96 14.92 -6.83
CA ILE A 53 -9.12 15.75 -8.03
C ILE A 53 -8.54 17.14 -7.76
N ALA A 54 -7.69 17.60 -8.66
CA ALA A 54 -7.15 18.95 -8.62
C ALA A 54 -7.47 19.69 -9.91
N ARG A 55 -7.91 20.93 -9.78
CA ARG A 55 -8.15 21.83 -10.91
C ARG A 55 -7.09 22.92 -10.96
N PHE A 56 -6.53 23.10 -12.13
CA PHE A 56 -5.60 24.17 -12.47
C PHE A 56 -6.24 25.05 -13.53
N GLY A 57 -6.43 26.34 -13.24
CA GLY A 57 -7.05 27.30 -14.12
C GLY A 57 -8.56 27.45 -13.90
N ARG A 58 -9.17 28.28 -14.73
CA ARG A 58 -10.55 28.72 -14.58
C ARG A 58 -11.57 27.58 -14.75
N ALA A 59 -12.58 27.56 -13.87
CA ALA A 59 -13.65 26.59 -13.91
C ALA A 59 -14.55 26.70 -15.17
N ASP A 60 -14.62 27.91 -15.76
CA ASP A 60 -15.42 28.24 -16.93
C ASP A 60 -14.60 28.26 -18.24
N ALA A 61 -13.39 27.72 -18.22
CA ALA A 61 -12.54 27.65 -19.41
C ALA A 61 -13.25 26.87 -20.54
N PRO A 62 -13.24 27.37 -21.79
CA PRO A 62 -13.95 26.74 -22.92
C PRO A 62 -13.34 25.40 -23.36
N ARG A 63 -12.08 25.16 -23.00
CA ARG A 63 -11.38 23.90 -23.22
C ARG A 63 -10.83 23.38 -21.89
N ARG A 64 -10.98 22.08 -21.68
CA ARG A 64 -10.48 21.39 -20.49
C ARG A 64 -9.71 20.16 -20.92
N THR A 65 -8.58 19.92 -20.27
CA THR A 65 -7.80 18.70 -20.43
C THR A 65 -7.83 17.96 -19.10
N ALA A 66 -8.14 16.68 -19.11
CA ALA A 66 -8.01 15.82 -17.94
C ALA A 66 -6.73 14.98 -18.05
N VAL A 67 -5.95 14.94 -16.97
CA VAL A 67 -4.83 14.03 -16.80
C VAL A 67 -5.22 13.06 -15.68
N LEU A 68 -5.18 11.76 -15.96
CA LEU A 68 -5.63 10.73 -15.04
C LEU A 68 -4.49 9.75 -14.79
N ALA A 69 -4.34 9.36 -13.53
CA ALA A 69 -3.44 8.30 -13.12
C ALA A 69 -4.04 7.61 -11.89
N HIS A 70 -3.77 6.30 -11.72
CA HIS A 70 -4.14 5.61 -10.50
C HIS A 70 -3.16 5.95 -9.37
N MET A 71 -3.64 5.94 -8.13
CA MET A 71 -2.83 6.17 -6.94
C MET A 71 -2.70 4.95 -6.03
N ASP A 72 -3.47 3.90 -6.33
CA ASP A 72 -3.45 2.67 -5.56
C ASP A 72 -2.24 1.80 -5.86
N THR A 73 -1.93 0.94 -4.91
CA THR A 73 -0.87 -0.06 -4.99
C THR A 73 -1.41 -1.45 -4.68
N VAL A 74 -0.72 -2.47 -5.17
CA VAL A 74 -0.96 -3.85 -4.73
C VAL A 74 -0.45 -4.07 -3.31
N GLY A 75 -0.98 -5.09 -2.63
CA GLY A 75 -0.50 -5.44 -1.30
C GLY A 75 -1.33 -6.55 -0.67
N PHE A 76 -1.46 -6.52 0.65
CA PHE A 76 -2.17 -7.54 1.42
C PHE A 76 -3.08 -6.92 2.47
N LEU A 77 -4.20 -7.59 2.73
CA LEU A 77 -5.05 -7.35 3.88
C LEU A 77 -4.82 -8.46 4.92
N VAL A 78 -4.51 -8.08 6.15
CA VAL A 78 -4.37 -9.04 7.25
C VAL A 78 -5.75 -9.61 7.57
N LYS A 79 -5.84 -10.94 7.51
CA LYS A 79 -7.07 -11.71 7.79
C LYS A 79 -7.08 -12.22 9.23
N THR A 80 -5.93 -12.69 9.72
CA THR A 80 -5.80 -13.31 11.04
C THR A 80 -4.42 -13.04 11.62
N VAL A 81 -4.37 -12.79 12.92
CA VAL A 81 -3.14 -12.71 13.70
C VAL A 81 -3.03 -14.00 14.50
N GLU A 82 -1.95 -14.75 14.27
CA GLU A 82 -1.65 -15.99 14.96
C GLU A 82 -0.59 -15.76 16.05
N ALA A 83 -0.43 -16.73 16.92
CA ALA A 83 0.62 -16.69 17.93
C ALA A 83 2.03 -16.64 17.29
N GLY A 84 2.98 -16.01 17.99
CA GLY A 84 4.37 -15.93 17.51
C GLY A 84 4.61 -14.87 16.43
N GLY A 85 3.67 -13.95 16.20
CA GLY A 85 3.83 -12.86 15.23
C GLY A 85 3.57 -13.27 13.79
N ILE A 86 2.80 -14.34 13.56
CA ILE A 86 2.40 -14.78 12.22
C ILE A 86 1.09 -14.12 11.83
N LEU A 87 1.08 -13.46 10.68
CA LEU A 87 -0.10 -12.85 10.09
C LEU A 87 -0.50 -13.63 8.84
N ARG A 88 -1.74 -14.08 8.79
CA ARG A 88 -2.36 -14.54 7.55
C ARG A 88 -2.97 -13.36 6.84
N ALA A 89 -2.72 -13.26 5.55
CA ALA A 89 -3.16 -12.13 4.76
C ALA A 89 -3.69 -12.60 3.41
N VAL A 90 -4.60 -11.83 2.84
CA VAL A 90 -5.12 -12.04 1.50
C VAL A 90 -4.53 -11.00 0.55
N PRO A 91 -4.12 -11.38 -0.65
CA PRO A 91 -3.60 -10.45 -1.63
C PRO A 91 -4.70 -9.53 -2.16
N VAL A 92 -4.32 -8.29 -2.45
CA VAL A 92 -5.17 -7.30 -3.13
C VAL A 92 -4.40 -6.79 -4.35
N GLY A 93 -5.01 -6.92 -5.52
CA GLY A 93 -4.37 -6.61 -6.80
C GLY A 93 -3.49 -7.76 -7.33
N GLY A 94 -2.73 -7.48 -8.36
CA GLY A 94 -1.90 -8.46 -9.07
C GLY A 94 -0.58 -8.76 -8.34
N VAL A 95 -0.62 -9.61 -7.34
CA VAL A 95 0.54 -10.00 -6.52
C VAL A 95 1.21 -11.24 -7.07
N ASN A 96 2.51 -11.17 -7.39
CA ASN A 96 3.29 -12.32 -7.81
C ASN A 96 3.86 -13.08 -6.61
N ALA A 97 3.13 -14.10 -6.15
CA ALA A 97 3.49 -14.90 -4.98
C ALA A 97 4.90 -15.52 -5.04
N ARG A 98 5.42 -15.79 -6.23
CA ARG A 98 6.75 -16.41 -6.41
C ARG A 98 7.91 -15.44 -6.13
N ALA A 99 7.67 -14.14 -6.25
CA ALA A 99 8.69 -13.10 -6.08
C ALA A 99 8.75 -12.55 -4.64
N LEU A 100 7.83 -12.97 -3.77
CA LEU A 100 7.64 -12.36 -2.46
C LEU A 100 8.34 -13.04 -1.27
N PRO A 101 8.64 -14.36 -1.27
CA PRO A 101 9.31 -14.97 -0.12
C PRO A 101 10.61 -14.26 0.24
N GLY A 102 10.74 -13.85 1.50
CA GLY A 102 11.88 -13.07 2.00
C GLY A 102 11.77 -11.55 1.80
N ALA A 103 10.73 -11.07 1.12
CA ALA A 103 10.54 -9.62 0.95
C ALA A 103 10.23 -8.95 2.30
N ALA A 104 10.91 -7.83 2.54
CA ALA A 104 10.59 -6.94 3.65
C ALA A 104 9.28 -6.19 3.38
N VAL A 105 8.47 -6.04 4.42
CA VAL A 105 7.14 -5.42 4.32
C VAL A 105 6.90 -4.47 5.48
N ARG A 106 5.95 -3.56 5.29
CA ARG A 106 5.42 -2.72 6.37
C ARG A 106 3.97 -3.13 6.64
N VAL A 107 3.67 -3.44 7.88
CA VAL A 107 2.32 -3.70 8.35
C VAL A 107 1.81 -2.43 9.03
N PHE A 108 0.80 -1.82 8.45
CA PHE A 108 0.21 -0.59 8.97
C PHE A 108 -0.81 -0.93 10.06
N THR A 109 -0.69 -0.29 11.21
CA THR A 109 -1.56 -0.45 12.37
C THR A 109 -2.08 0.93 12.80
N ALA A 110 -3.06 0.96 13.69
CA ALA A 110 -3.55 2.22 14.29
C ALA A 110 -2.45 3.00 15.03
N GLN A 111 -1.37 2.33 15.44
CA GLN A 111 -0.26 2.92 16.20
C GLN A 111 0.99 3.18 15.33
N GLY A 112 0.87 3.04 14.02
CA GLY A 112 1.95 3.22 13.06
C GLY A 112 2.35 1.93 12.35
N ALA A 113 3.35 2.04 11.47
CA ALA A 113 3.85 0.91 10.71
C ALA A 113 4.85 0.08 11.53
N ILE A 114 4.76 -1.23 11.41
CA ILE A 114 5.72 -2.18 11.96
C ILE A 114 6.37 -2.98 10.84
N PRO A 115 7.66 -3.35 10.96
CA PRO A 115 8.34 -4.16 9.96
C PRO A 115 7.87 -5.61 10.01
N GLY A 116 7.85 -6.25 8.86
CA GLY A 116 7.60 -7.68 8.72
C GLY A 116 8.38 -8.27 7.55
N VAL A 117 8.35 -9.58 7.44
CA VAL A 117 8.97 -10.33 6.34
C VAL A 117 7.96 -11.35 5.82
N ILE A 118 7.85 -11.47 4.51
CA ILE A 118 7.00 -12.50 3.90
C ILE A 118 7.70 -13.84 3.97
N GLY A 119 7.08 -14.79 4.65
CA GLY A 119 7.47 -16.17 4.72
C GLY A 119 6.62 -17.05 3.81
N VAL A 120 7.13 -18.24 3.52
CA VAL A 120 6.43 -19.30 2.82
C VAL A 120 6.61 -20.59 3.59
N ARG A 121 5.67 -21.53 3.43
CA ARG A 121 5.80 -22.87 4.03
C ARG A 121 7.14 -23.49 3.62
N SER A 122 7.84 -24.08 4.57
CA SER A 122 9.09 -24.78 4.31
C SER A 122 8.89 -25.90 3.26
N GLN A 123 9.82 -26.02 2.33
CA GLN A 123 9.83 -27.09 1.32
C GLN A 123 9.85 -28.50 1.96
N HIS A 124 10.39 -28.62 3.17
CA HIS A 124 10.39 -29.89 3.92
C HIS A 124 8.99 -30.30 4.41
N LEU A 125 8.03 -29.38 4.41
CA LEU A 125 6.63 -29.63 4.74
C LEU A 125 5.73 -29.65 3.50
N ALA A 126 6.32 -29.47 2.31
CA ALA A 126 5.59 -29.58 1.04
C ALA A 126 5.30 -31.06 0.71
N VAL A 127 4.12 -31.33 0.20
CA VAL A 127 3.76 -32.66 -0.29
C VAL A 127 4.27 -32.80 -1.72
N PRO A 128 4.83 -33.95 -2.14
CA PRO A 128 5.23 -34.18 -3.53
C PRO A 128 4.05 -33.87 -4.48
N GLY A 129 4.25 -32.92 -5.41
CA GLY A 129 3.21 -32.47 -6.33
C GLY A 129 2.56 -31.13 -5.94
N ASP A 130 2.90 -30.53 -4.81
CA ASP A 130 2.49 -29.16 -4.49
C ASP A 130 2.97 -28.20 -5.59
N ALA A 131 2.04 -27.45 -6.13
CA ALA A 131 2.34 -26.36 -7.06
C ALA A 131 3.24 -25.33 -6.38
N ALA A 132 4.03 -24.61 -7.17
CA ALA A 132 4.79 -23.47 -6.66
C ALA A 132 3.90 -22.55 -5.83
N ALA A 133 4.47 -21.97 -4.77
CA ALA A 133 3.80 -21.16 -3.74
C ALA A 133 2.59 -20.36 -4.26
N SER A 134 1.43 -20.69 -3.72
CA SER A 134 0.21 -19.93 -3.88
C SER A 134 0.24 -18.69 -2.98
N PRO A 135 -0.49 -17.61 -3.28
CA PRO A 135 -0.68 -16.53 -2.34
C PRO A 135 -1.18 -16.99 -0.96
N ASP A 136 -1.95 -18.08 -0.90
CA ASP A 136 -2.47 -18.66 0.35
C ASP A 136 -1.41 -19.37 1.19
N ASP A 137 -0.26 -19.72 0.61
CA ASP A 137 0.88 -20.31 1.32
C ASP A 137 1.77 -19.26 1.99
N LEU A 138 1.57 -18.00 1.66
CA LEU A 138 2.33 -16.89 2.21
C LEU A 138 1.81 -16.52 3.61
N TYR A 139 2.73 -16.06 4.44
CA TYR A 139 2.42 -15.42 5.71
C TYR A 139 3.36 -14.24 5.90
N ILE A 140 3.00 -13.33 6.78
CA ILE A 140 3.87 -12.22 7.17
C ILE A 140 4.33 -12.50 8.59
N GLN A 141 5.63 -12.53 8.80
CA GLN A 141 6.24 -12.64 10.11
C GLN A 141 6.57 -11.24 10.61
N VAL A 142 6.06 -10.89 11.77
CA VAL A 142 6.43 -9.69 12.51
C VAL A 142 7.09 -10.08 13.83
N ASP A 143 7.69 -9.10 14.53
CA ASP A 143 8.14 -9.31 15.91
C ASP A 143 6.95 -9.74 16.78
N PRO A 144 7.01 -10.89 17.48
CA PRO A 144 5.95 -11.32 18.38
C PRO A 144 5.56 -10.27 19.43
N ALA A 145 6.50 -9.45 19.88
CA ALA A 145 6.24 -8.34 20.82
C ALA A 145 5.41 -7.21 20.20
N ALA A 146 5.37 -7.11 18.87
CA ALA A 146 4.54 -6.14 18.16
C ALA A 146 3.10 -6.64 17.91
N THR A 147 2.83 -7.93 18.09
CA THR A 147 1.53 -8.57 17.81
C THR A 147 0.35 -7.89 18.53
N PRO A 148 0.46 -7.45 19.81
CA PRO A 148 -0.63 -6.76 20.49
C PRO A 148 -1.04 -5.41 19.88
N ARG A 149 -0.20 -4.85 19.00
CA ARG A 149 -0.51 -3.60 18.27
C ARG A 149 -1.37 -3.81 17.03
N ILE A 150 -1.56 -5.07 16.63
CA ILE A 150 -2.28 -5.42 15.40
C ILE A 150 -3.73 -5.71 15.78
N GLU A 151 -4.55 -4.69 15.76
CA GLU A 151 -6.00 -4.82 15.91
C GLU A 151 -6.63 -5.01 14.54
N ILE A 152 -7.35 -6.13 14.35
CA ILE A 152 -8.14 -6.39 13.14
C ILE A 152 -9.51 -5.70 13.27
N THR A 153 -9.52 -4.41 13.54
CA THR A 153 -10.74 -3.58 13.55
C THR A 153 -10.94 -2.81 12.25
N ALA A 154 -9.86 -2.63 11.52
CA ALA A 154 -9.82 -2.23 10.11
C ALA A 154 -8.71 -3.05 9.44
N PRO A 155 -8.81 -3.33 8.14
CA PRO A 155 -7.76 -4.09 7.46
C PRO A 155 -6.41 -3.42 7.67
N ALA A 156 -5.47 -4.14 8.26
CA ALA A 156 -4.09 -3.69 8.33
C ALA A 156 -3.54 -3.67 6.91
N LEU A 157 -3.15 -2.49 6.46
CA LEU A 157 -2.69 -2.27 5.09
C LEU A 157 -1.21 -2.54 4.99
N TYR A 158 -0.82 -3.18 3.92
CA TYR A 158 0.56 -3.48 3.58
C TYR A 158 0.94 -2.78 2.28
N ALA A 159 2.09 -2.12 2.27
CA ALA A 159 2.74 -1.65 1.04
C ALA A 159 4.17 -2.22 0.98
N PRO A 160 4.63 -2.74 -0.16
CA PRO A 160 6.03 -3.12 -0.33
C PRO A 160 6.93 -1.89 -0.17
N GLN A 161 8.14 -2.12 0.34
CA GLN A 161 9.20 -1.11 0.40
C GLN A 161 9.92 -1.01 -0.93
#